data_bc3a1815bd883da540aaf605f80f031d
#
_entry.id   bc3a1815bd883da540aaf605f80f031d
#
_cell.length_a   1.000
_cell.length_b   1.000
_cell.length_c   1.000
_cell.angle_alpha   90.00
_cell.angle_beta   90.00
_cell.angle_gamma   90.00
#
_symmetry.space_group_name_H-M   'P 1'
#
loop_
_entity.id
_entity.type
_entity.pdbx_description
1 polymer ?
#
loop_
_entity_poly.entity_id
_entity_poly.type
_entity_poly.pdbx_seq_one_letter_code
_entity_poly.pdbx_strand_id
1 'polypeptide(L)'
;MTSQSRPTITYRADRKPTVAEYVNLLNRSTLGQRRPVDDLHRIQSMLDHANLVCTAWSGNLLVGVARSLTDFAYCCYLADLSVDHAWQRQGIGKELIRQTRQQLHPKAKIVLISAPAAVDYYPHIGFTPHDSAWVLPGNQ
;
A
#
# COMPACT_ATOMS: atom_id res chain seq x y z
N MET A 1 18.52 9.60 31.57
CA MET A 1 18.51 9.17 30.18
C MET A 1 17.11 9.21 29.61
N THR A 2 16.97 9.88 28.56
CA THR A 2 15.70 9.95 27.91
C THR A 2 15.48 8.74 27.02
N SER A 3 14.38 8.04 27.23
CA SER A 3 13.96 7.06 26.25
C SER A 3 13.70 7.81 24.96
N GLN A 4 14.25 7.32 23.88
CA GLN A 4 13.91 7.87 22.59
C GLN A 4 12.50 7.41 22.25
N SER A 5 11.58 8.35 22.26
CA SER A 5 10.24 8.06 21.77
C SER A 5 10.34 7.81 20.27
N ARG A 6 9.65 6.76 19.78
CA ARG A 6 9.51 6.55 18.36
C ARG A 6 8.78 7.74 17.77
N PRO A 7 9.17 8.22 16.57
CA PRO A 7 8.41 9.24 15.88
C PRO A 7 6.97 8.82 15.70
N THR A 8 6.06 9.72 15.91
CA THR A 8 4.64 9.47 15.70
C THR A 8 4.35 9.33 14.23
N ILE A 9 3.64 8.27 13.86
CA ILE A 9 3.17 8.07 12.49
C ILE A 9 1.76 8.61 12.39
N THR A 10 1.54 9.46 11.39
CA THR A 10 0.22 9.98 11.06
C THR A 10 -0.33 9.23 9.87
N TYR A 11 -1.54 8.70 9.99
CA TYR A 11 -2.23 7.98 8.92
C TYR A 11 -3.30 8.87 8.30
N ARG A 12 -3.39 8.87 6.98
CA ARG A 12 -4.37 9.69 6.26
C ARG A 12 -5.02 8.88 5.14
N ALA A 13 -6.31 9.16 4.90
CA ALA A 13 -7.06 8.61 3.77
C ALA A 13 -7.65 9.73 2.91
N ASP A 14 -7.37 10.97 3.22
CA ASP A 14 -7.93 12.17 2.60
C ASP A 14 -6.94 12.89 1.69
N ARG A 15 -5.72 12.36 1.56
CA ARG A 15 -4.68 12.99 0.76
C ARG A 15 -3.87 11.95 0.01
N LYS A 16 -3.89 12.02 -1.31
CA LYS A 16 -2.99 11.22 -2.14
C LYS A 16 -1.59 11.82 -2.14
N PRO A 17 -0.54 11.00 -2.21
CA PRO A 17 0.81 11.52 -2.40
C PRO A 17 0.95 12.13 -3.80
N THR A 18 1.91 13.03 -3.95
CA THR A 18 2.35 13.48 -5.26
C THR A 18 3.10 12.35 -5.96
N VAL A 19 3.28 12.47 -7.28
CA VAL A 19 4.10 11.51 -8.04
C VAL A 19 5.50 11.40 -7.45
N ALA A 20 6.12 12.53 -7.11
CA ALA A 20 7.47 12.53 -6.54
C ALA A 20 7.51 11.81 -5.20
N GLU A 21 6.57 12.07 -4.31
CA GLU A 21 6.48 11.40 -3.01
C GLU A 21 6.28 9.89 -3.20
N TYR A 22 5.41 9.50 -4.13
CA TYR A 22 5.09 8.11 -4.38
C TYR A 22 6.29 7.35 -4.95
N VAL A 23 6.94 7.90 -5.97
CA VAL A 23 8.12 7.28 -6.59
C VAL A 23 9.26 7.17 -5.56
N ASN A 24 9.47 8.20 -4.77
CA ASN A 24 10.51 8.16 -3.72
C ASN A 24 10.23 7.04 -2.71
N LEU A 25 8.98 6.88 -2.30
CA LEU A 25 8.63 5.79 -1.39
C LEU A 25 8.84 4.42 -2.04
N LEU A 26 8.38 4.23 -3.27
CA LEU A 26 8.55 2.95 -3.97
C LEU A 26 10.04 2.60 -4.09
N ASN A 27 10.89 3.58 -4.37
CA ASN A 27 12.33 3.38 -4.49
C ASN A 27 13.03 3.11 -3.14
N ARG A 28 12.39 3.50 -2.03
CA ARG A 28 12.87 3.18 -0.68
C ARG A 28 12.26 1.88 -0.14
N SER A 29 11.55 1.15 -1.00
CA SER A 29 10.98 -0.16 -0.71
C SER A 29 11.30 -1.10 -1.87
N THR A 30 10.91 -2.37 -1.76
CA THR A 30 11.13 -3.33 -2.84
C THR A 30 10.19 -3.12 -4.03
N LEU A 31 9.11 -2.36 -3.87
CA LEU A 31 8.12 -2.17 -4.94
C LEU A 31 8.64 -1.34 -6.11
N GLY A 32 9.67 -0.51 -5.91
CA GLY A 32 10.25 0.27 -7.00
C GLY A 32 10.74 -0.58 -8.16
N GLN A 33 11.16 -1.82 -7.90
CA GLN A 33 11.60 -2.77 -8.92
C GLN A 33 10.44 -3.42 -9.67
N ARG A 34 9.22 -3.29 -9.18
CA ARG A 34 8.04 -3.97 -9.67
C ARG A 34 6.96 -3.01 -10.16
N ARG A 35 7.28 -1.74 -10.26
CA ARG A 35 6.35 -0.69 -10.68
C ARG A 35 7.02 0.21 -11.70
N PRO A 36 6.26 0.88 -12.58
CA PRO A 36 6.83 1.68 -13.66
C PRO A 36 7.29 3.05 -13.19
N VAL A 37 8.27 3.07 -12.26
CA VAL A 37 8.75 4.31 -11.64
C VAL A 37 9.44 5.24 -12.63
N ASP A 38 9.88 4.73 -13.78
CA ASP A 38 10.48 5.53 -14.84
C ASP A 38 9.44 6.16 -15.78
N ASP A 39 8.20 5.75 -15.68
CA ASP A 39 7.10 6.27 -16.50
C ASP A 39 6.17 7.10 -15.63
N LEU A 40 6.47 8.40 -15.53
CA LEU A 40 5.76 9.29 -14.61
C LEU A 40 4.29 9.49 -15.01
N HIS A 41 3.97 9.39 -16.30
CA HIS A 41 2.57 9.45 -16.75
C HIS A 41 1.77 8.25 -16.23
N ARG A 42 2.37 7.06 -16.27
CA ARG A 42 1.71 5.87 -15.69
C ARG A 42 1.53 6.00 -14.19
N ILE A 43 2.54 6.47 -13.48
CA ILE A 43 2.43 6.67 -12.02
C ILE A 43 1.34 7.69 -11.71
N GLN A 44 1.28 8.80 -12.45
CA GLN A 44 0.23 9.80 -12.23
C GLN A 44 -1.16 9.20 -12.47
N SER A 45 -1.32 8.42 -13.52
CA SER A 45 -2.59 7.74 -13.83
C SER A 45 -2.97 6.75 -12.72
N MET A 46 -1.99 5.99 -12.22
CA MET A 46 -2.21 5.06 -11.11
C MET A 46 -2.73 5.79 -9.87
N LEU A 47 -2.18 6.95 -9.56
CA LEU A 47 -2.62 7.76 -8.42
C LEU A 47 -3.99 8.40 -8.68
N ASP A 48 -4.19 8.97 -9.86
CA ASP A 48 -5.44 9.67 -10.20
C ASP A 48 -6.65 8.75 -10.16
N HIS A 49 -6.49 7.48 -10.55
CA HIS A 49 -7.60 6.55 -10.69
C HIS A 49 -7.74 5.59 -9.51
N ALA A 50 -6.86 5.63 -8.54
CA ALA A 50 -7.07 4.93 -7.29
C ALA A 50 -8.09 5.70 -6.46
N ASN A 51 -9.16 5.03 -6.03
CA ASN A 51 -10.22 5.69 -5.29
C ASN A 51 -10.15 5.45 -3.78
N LEU A 52 -9.15 4.73 -3.32
CA LEU A 52 -8.88 4.58 -1.88
C LEU A 52 -7.37 4.48 -1.68
N VAL A 53 -6.79 5.52 -1.10
CA VAL A 53 -5.36 5.56 -0.83
C VAL A 53 -5.16 5.94 0.62
N CYS A 54 -4.63 5.01 1.41
CA CYS A 54 -4.25 5.25 2.79
C CYS A 54 -2.74 5.46 2.85
N THR A 55 -2.31 6.46 3.59
CA THR A 55 -0.90 6.85 3.68
C THR A 55 -0.44 6.91 5.11
N ALA A 56 0.86 6.72 5.30
CA ALA A 56 1.52 6.83 6.60
C ALA A 56 2.67 7.82 6.47
N TRP A 57 2.73 8.77 7.39
CA TRP A 57 3.65 9.89 7.34
C TRP A 57 4.43 10.02 8.66
N SER A 58 5.72 10.25 8.54
CA SER A 58 6.54 10.76 9.64
C SER A 58 6.83 12.23 9.34
N GLY A 59 6.10 13.13 9.99
CA GLY A 59 6.12 14.54 9.60
C GLY A 59 5.70 14.71 8.14
N ASN A 60 6.57 15.26 7.32
CA ASN A 60 6.33 15.44 5.89
C ASN A 60 6.87 14.30 5.03
N LEU A 61 7.44 13.27 5.64
CA LEU A 61 7.99 12.14 4.91
C LEU A 61 6.95 11.05 4.77
N LEU A 62 6.64 10.68 3.54
CA LEU A 62 5.79 9.53 3.25
C LEU A 62 6.57 8.25 3.52
N VAL A 63 6.11 7.45 4.48
CA VAL A 63 6.80 6.22 4.88
C VAL A 63 6.02 4.95 4.55
N GLY A 64 4.75 5.08 4.17
CA GLY A 64 3.95 3.93 3.78
C GLY A 64 2.74 4.33 2.97
N VAL A 65 2.27 3.39 2.13
CA VAL A 65 1.07 3.59 1.31
C VAL A 65 0.35 2.27 1.09
N ALA A 66 -0.97 2.34 1.11
CA ALA A 66 -1.86 1.30 0.62
C ALA A 66 -2.74 1.93 -0.46
N ARG A 67 -2.50 1.56 -1.71
CA ARG A 67 -3.24 2.08 -2.87
C ARG A 67 -4.22 1.03 -3.37
N SER A 68 -5.51 1.39 -3.41
CA SER A 68 -6.57 0.45 -3.75
C SER A 68 -7.54 1.01 -4.78
N LEU A 69 -8.18 0.08 -5.50
CA LEU A 69 -9.32 0.35 -6.37
C LEU A 69 -10.48 -0.49 -5.85
N THR A 70 -11.63 0.14 -5.59
CA THR A 70 -12.71 -0.53 -4.87
C THR A 70 -14.07 0.05 -5.22
N ASP A 71 -15.11 -0.80 -5.08
CA ASP A 71 -16.50 -0.33 -5.10
C ASP A 71 -17.00 0.02 -3.68
N PHE A 72 -16.17 -0.12 -2.67
CA PHE A 72 -16.46 0.11 -1.25
C PHE A 72 -17.50 -0.84 -0.65
N ALA A 73 -18.16 -1.65 -1.45
CA ALA A 73 -19.31 -2.48 -1.02
C ALA A 73 -19.02 -3.97 -1.07
N TYR A 74 -18.34 -4.45 -2.10
CA TYR A 74 -18.15 -5.88 -2.34
C TYR A 74 -16.70 -6.29 -2.40
N CYS A 75 -15.86 -5.52 -3.10
CA CYS A 75 -14.46 -5.89 -3.29
C CYS A 75 -13.54 -4.67 -3.29
N CYS A 76 -12.31 -4.92 -2.89
CA CYS A 76 -11.23 -3.95 -2.90
C CYS A 76 -9.97 -4.64 -3.40
N TYR A 77 -9.41 -4.14 -4.51
CA TYR A 77 -8.10 -4.59 -4.97
C TYR A 77 -7.03 -3.70 -4.35
N LEU A 78 -6.29 -4.26 -3.40
CA LEU A 78 -5.12 -3.59 -2.82
C LEU A 78 -3.95 -3.76 -3.77
N ALA A 79 -3.75 -2.77 -4.63
CA ALA A 79 -2.80 -2.85 -5.73
C ALA A 79 -1.35 -2.66 -5.27
N ASP A 80 -1.13 -1.76 -4.32
CA ASP A 80 0.19 -1.49 -3.77
C ASP A 80 0.11 -1.41 -2.25
N LEU A 81 0.99 -2.14 -1.59
CA LEU A 81 1.28 -1.96 -0.16
C LEU A 81 2.79 -1.80 -0.05
N SER A 82 3.25 -0.64 0.35
CA SER A 82 4.66 -0.32 0.39
C SER A 82 5.00 0.40 1.68
N VAL A 83 6.08 -0.03 2.33
CA VAL A 83 6.62 0.63 3.53
C VAL A 83 8.12 0.82 3.32
N ASP A 84 8.58 2.04 3.59
CA ASP A 84 10.00 2.40 3.54
C ASP A 84 10.83 1.38 4.35
N HIS A 85 11.94 0.91 3.80
CA HIS A 85 12.82 -0.05 4.46
C HIS A 85 13.21 0.35 5.88
N ALA A 86 13.47 1.64 6.08
CA ALA A 86 13.87 2.15 7.39
C ALA A 86 12.73 2.11 8.42
N TRP A 87 11.50 1.90 7.97
CA TRP A 87 10.29 1.94 8.81
C TRP A 87 9.58 0.60 8.89
N GLN A 88 10.14 -0.46 8.34
CA GLN A 88 9.55 -1.80 8.39
C GLN A 88 9.64 -2.41 9.79
N ARG A 89 8.82 -3.44 10.02
CA ARG A 89 8.75 -4.18 11.30
C ARG A 89 8.24 -3.33 12.46
N GLN A 90 7.46 -2.28 12.17
CA GLN A 90 6.86 -1.40 13.18
C GLN A 90 5.34 -1.41 13.10
N GLY A 91 4.75 -2.31 12.31
CA GLY A 91 3.31 -2.44 12.22
C GLY A 91 2.64 -1.46 11.24
N ILE A 92 3.41 -0.70 10.45
CA ILE A 92 2.84 0.30 9.54
C ILE A 92 2.01 -0.36 8.45
N GLY A 93 2.52 -1.43 7.82
CA GLY A 93 1.78 -2.14 6.80
C GLY A 93 0.47 -2.71 7.31
N LYS A 94 0.48 -3.31 8.47
CA LYS A 94 -0.72 -3.84 9.11
C LYS A 94 -1.73 -2.74 9.41
N GLU A 95 -1.26 -1.60 9.90
CA GLU A 95 -2.14 -0.47 10.20
C GLU A 95 -2.72 0.14 8.93
N LEU A 96 -1.96 0.22 7.84
CA LEU A 96 -2.47 0.68 6.56
C LEU A 96 -3.60 -0.23 6.04
N ILE A 97 -3.45 -1.53 6.20
CA ILE A 97 -4.51 -2.47 5.83
C ILE A 97 -5.73 -2.28 6.73
N ARG A 98 -5.53 -2.08 8.03
CA ARG A 98 -6.62 -1.81 8.95
C ARG A 98 -7.37 -0.54 8.57
N GLN A 99 -6.65 0.53 8.22
CA GLN A 99 -7.23 1.78 7.76
C GLN A 99 -8.02 1.59 6.47
N THR A 100 -7.47 0.82 5.53
CA THR A 100 -8.16 0.46 4.29
C THR A 100 -9.45 -0.31 4.61
N ARG A 101 -9.37 -1.30 5.49
CA ARG A 101 -10.53 -2.11 5.91
C ARG A 101 -11.66 -1.24 6.45
N GLN A 102 -11.32 -0.21 7.22
CA GLN A 102 -12.30 0.67 7.84
C GLN A 102 -13.09 1.51 6.85
N GLN A 103 -12.55 1.76 5.66
CA GLN A 103 -13.21 2.55 4.63
C GLN A 103 -14.23 1.74 3.82
N LEU A 104 -14.29 0.44 4.03
CA LEU A 104 -15.07 -0.49 3.22
C LEU A 104 -16.25 -1.02 4.01
N HIS A 105 -17.30 -1.47 3.29
CA HIS A 105 -18.35 -2.26 3.90
C HIS A 105 -17.72 -3.46 4.62
N PRO A 106 -18.23 -3.85 5.82
CA PRO A 106 -17.63 -4.96 6.59
C PRO A 106 -17.54 -6.28 5.82
N LYS A 107 -18.41 -6.50 4.85
CA LYS A 107 -18.43 -7.74 4.05
C LYS A 107 -17.62 -7.65 2.76
N ALA A 108 -17.05 -6.50 2.44
CA ALA A 108 -16.21 -6.36 1.25
C ALA A 108 -14.91 -7.13 1.44
N LYS A 109 -14.46 -7.81 0.38
CA LYS A 109 -13.18 -8.53 0.40
C LYS A 109 -12.06 -7.61 -0.01
N ILE A 110 -10.89 -7.79 0.61
CA ILE A 110 -9.65 -7.19 0.14
C ILE A 110 -8.85 -8.28 -0.56
N VAL A 111 -8.51 -8.05 -1.83
CA VAL A 111 -7.74 -8.98 -2.66
C VAL A 111 -6.44 -8.31 -3.04
N LEU A 112 -5.35 -9.07 -3.01
CA LEU A 112 -4.05 -8.56 -3.46
C LEU A 112 -3.25 -9.67 -4.14
N ILE A 113 -2.25 -9.25 -4.90
CA ILE A 113 -1.24 -10.13 -5.46
C ILE A 113 0.08 -9.71 -4.82
N SER A 114 0.64 -10.60 -4.00
CA SER A 114 1.85 -10.26 -3.25
C SER A 114 3.09 -10.32 -4.13
N ALA A 115 4.09 -9.47 -3.83
CA ALA A 115 5.43 -9.66 -4.33
C ALA A 115 5.97 -10.99 -3.79
N PRO A 116 6.83 -11.72 -4.55
CA PRO A 116 7.34 -13.00 -4.08
C PRO A 116 8.04 -12.92 -2.71
N ALA A 117 8.74 -11.84 -2.43
CA ALA A 117 9.43 -11.66 -1.17
C ALA A 117 8.48 -11.42 0.02
N ALA A 118 7.22 -11.07 -0.25
CA ALA A 118 6.25 -10.75 0.79
C ALA A 118 5.17 -11.82 0.95
N VAL A 119 5.28 -12.94 0.24
CA VAL A 119 4.22 -13.96 0.22
C VAL A 119 3.93 -14.52 1.62
N ASP A 120 4.94 -14.63 2.47
CA ASP A 120 4.79 -15.17 3.81
C ASP A 120 4.29 -14.15 4.84
N TYR A 121 4.25 -12.88 4.49
CA TYR A 121 3.78 -11.82 5.39
C TYR A 121 2.27 -11.85 5.57
N TYR A 122 1.53 -12.06 4.48
CA TYR A 122 0.08 -11.86 4.48
C TYR A 122 -0.69 -12.87 5.35
N PRO A 123 -0.29 -14.15 5.45
CA PRO A 123 -0.97 -15.05 6.38
C PRO A 123 -0.91 -14.57 7.83
N HIS A 124 0.18 -13.90 8.23
CA HIS A 124 0.34 -13.40 9.60
C HIS A 124 -0.65 -12.30 9.97
N ILE A 125 -1.24 -11.64 8.97
CA ILE A 125 -2.16 -10.52 9.19
C ILE A 125 -3.58 -10.84 8.70
N GLY A 126 -3.89 -12.13 8.53
CA GLY A 126 -5.25 -12.59 8.31
C GLY A 126 -5.65 -12.87 6.88
N PHE A 127 -4.74 -12.76 5.93
CA PHE A 127 -5.02 -13.12 4.54
C PHE A 127 -4.90 -14.63 4.34
N THR A 128 -5.73 -15.17 3.47
CA THR A 128 -5.66 -16.57 3.06
C THR A 128 -5.39 -16.64 1.56
N PRO A 129 -4.63 -17.66 1.10
CA PRO A 129 -4.42 -17.83 -0.33
C PRO A 129 -5.72 -18.19 -1.03
N HIS A 130 -5.85 -17.80 -2.29
CA HIS A 130 -7.02 -18.10 -3.10
C HIS A 130 -6.60 -18.89 -4.34
N ASP A 131 -7.04 -20.13 -4.42
CA ASP A 131 -6.62 -21.06 -5.48
C ASP A 131 -7.16 -20.71 -6.85
N SER A 132 -8.20 -19.89 -6.90
CA SER A 132 -8.87 -19.55 -8.16
C SER A 132 -8.52 -18.15 -8.66
N ALA A 133 -7.43 -17.58 -8.20
CA ALA A 133 -6.99 -16.27 -8.70
C ALA A 133 -6.32 -16.43 -10.07
N TRP A 134 -6.70 -15.58 -11.03
CA TRP A 134 -6.21 -15.59 -12.39
C TRP A 134 -5.75 -14.20 -12.77
N VAL A 135 -4.65 -14.13 -13.51
CA VAL A 135 -4.10 -12.85 -13.97
C VAL A 135 -3.95 -12.94 -15.49
N LEU A 136 -4.52 -11.95 -16.20
CA LEU A 136 -4.23 -11.76 -17.62
C LEU A 136 -3.16 -10.66 -17.68
N PRO A 137 -1.92 -11.02 -18.04
CA PRO A 137 -0.84 -10.02 -18.04
C PRO A 137 -1.03 -9.00 -19.15
N GLY A 138 -0.47 -7.80 -18.90
CA GLY A 138 -0.41 -6.79 -19.94
C GLY A 138 0.57 -7.18 -21.04
N ASN A 139 0.44 -6.57 -22.19
CA ASN A 139 1.40 -6.74 -23.29
C ASN A 139 2.69 -6.01 -22.95
N GLN A 140 3.77 -6.61 -23.40
CA GLN A 140 5.10 -6.02 -23.22
C GLN A 140 5.32 -4.90 -24.22
#